data_c77625478e3331e09fdcf1a7982e5a86
#
_entry.id   c77625478e3331e09fdcf1a7982e5a86
#
_cell.length_a   1.000
_cell.length_b   1.000
_cell.length_c   1.000
_cell.angle_alpha   90.00
_cell.angle_beta   90.00
_cell.angle_gamma   90.00
#
_symmetry.space_group_name_H-M   'P 1'
#
loop_
_entity.id
_entity.type
_entity.pdbx_description
1 polymer ?
#
loop_
_entity_poly.entity_id
_entity_poly.type
_entity_poly.pdbx_seq_one_letter_code
_entity_poly.pdbx_strand_id
1 'polypeptide(L)'
;MFDDSCYMEPLHLAGRLIMENGGETCRVEETVLRMGHAFGFREVECFAVPSGLFVSYRKSDGTIETAVKRIRRKGIDLTRIDEVNAISRHLEQEKMSCQEVLSQLKAVERRPSRLSPLQMAGAAAMSTAGWALMFGGSAWDLVTAFLVGLLIEWMTLLMDKFHMQTLVATLAGGFLAAFLPMAVNRLTGALVVEATVAGALMPMLPGLAMTNAVQDTMRGDMVSGISSAVSAAMTAVLLAVGALAGTAFLRLLTGGAA
;
A
#
# COMPACT_ATOMS: atom_id res chain seq x y z
N MET A 1 30.81 19.33 20.89
CA MET A 1 29.41 19.59 21.22
C MET A 1 28.64 19.07 20.02
N PHE A 2 28.10 17.85 20.13
CA PHE A 2 27.28 17.29 19.05
C PHE A 2 26.00 18.10 19.02
N ASP A 3 25.62 18.58 17.86
CA ASP A 3 24.34 19.26 17.66
C ASP A 3 23.24 18.16 17.67
N ASP A 4 22.71 17.88 18.86
CA ASP A 4 21.71 16.83 19.07
C ASP A 4 20.37 17.13 18.35
N SER A 5 20.26 18.28 17.70
CA SER A 5 19.01 18.70 17.02
C SER A 5 18.78 18.03 15.67
N CYS A 6 19.81 17.42 15.07
CA CYS A 6 19.68 16.85 13.72
C CYS A 6 19.06 15.43 13.69
N TYR A 7 19.08 14.66 14.79
CA TYR A 7 18.79 13.22 14.79
C TYR A 7 17.31 12.87 14.67
N MET A 8 16.43 13.75 15.13
CA MET A 8 14.97 13.52 15.04
C MET A 8 14.48 13.41 13.59
N GLU A 9 15.04 14.24 12.68
CA GLU A 9 14.60 14.25 11.29
C GLU A 9 14.87 12.92 10.57
N PRO A 10 16.07 12.30 10.60
CA PRO A 10 16.28 11.00 9.97
C PRO A 10 15.48 9.86 10.61
N LEU A 11 15.30 9.84 11.94
CA LEU A 11 14.48 8.84 12.61
C LEU A 11 13.01 8.91 12.12
N HIS A 12 12.45 10.11 12.10
CA HIS A 12 11.11 10.34 11.58
C HIS A 12 10.99 10.05 10.09
N LEU A 13 12.00 10.42 9.29
CA LEU A 13 11.96 10.19 7.85
C LEU A 13 12.02 8.70 7.52
N ALA A 14 12.87 7.93 8.21
CA ALA A 14 12.96 6.49 8.05
C ALA A 14 11.63 5.81 8.40
N GLY A 15 11.08 6.09 9.59
CA GLY A 15 9.80 5.53 10.02
C GLY A 15 8.65 5.90 9.08
N ARG A 16 8.59 7.17 8.65
CA ARG A 16 7.58 7.64 7.69
C ARG A 16 7.69 6.93 6.34
N LEU A 17 8.90 6.79 5.80
CA LEU A 17 9.11 6.10 4.52
C LEU A 17 8.64 4.65 4.57
N ILE A 18 8.91 3.93 5.65
CA ILE A 18 8.44 2.55 5.80
C ILE A 18 6.91 2.53 5.86
N MET A 19 6.28 3.36 6.70
CA MET A 19 4.82 3.40 6.86
C MET A 19 4.09 3.83 5.58
N GLU A 20 4.58 4.85 4.90
CA GLU A 20 3.95 5.37 3.67
C GLU A 20 4.04 4.38 2.50
N ASN A 21 4.96 3.40 2.56
CA ASN A 21 5.17 2.42 1.50
C ASN A 21 4.70 0.99 1.85
N GLY A 22 3.85 0.85 2.87
CA GLY A 22 3.16 -0.41 3.19
C GLY A 22 3.91 -1.31 4.16
N GLY A 23 4.90 -0.79 4.89
CA GLY A 23 5.59 -1.54 5.94
C GLY A 23 4.74 -1.73 7.20
N GLU A 24 5.06 -2.77 7.94
CA GLU A 24 4.47 -3.12 9.23
C GLU A 24 4.90 -2.13 10.32
N THR A 25 4.03 -1.86 11.28
CA THR A 25 4.32 -0.94 12.40
C THR A 25 5.52 -1.40 13.21
N CYS A 26 5.60 -2.68 13.53
CA CYS A 26 6.74 -3.26 14.25
C CYS A 26 8.07 -3.08 13.51
N ARG A 27 8.08 -3.18 12.18
CA ARG A 27 9.29 -2.94 11.37
C ARG A 27 9.74 -1.49 11.45
N VAL A 28 8.78 -0.56 11.52
CA VAL A 28 9.08 0.87 11.73
C VAL A 28 9.77 1.05 13.07
N GLU A 29 9.19 0.51 14.15
CA GLU A 29 9.72 0.61 15.51
C GLU A 29 11.13 0.00 15.60
N GLU A 30 11.32 -1.22 15.11
CA GLU A 30 12.63 -1.88 15.07
C GLU A 30 13.67 -1.05 14.31
N THR A 31 13.30 -0.46 13.17
CA THR A 31 14.23 0.35 12.36
C THR A 31 14.60 1.65 13.05
N VAL A 32 13.62 2.35 13.63
CA VAL A 32 13.86 3.62 14.36
C VAL A 32 14.70 3.36 15.62
N LEU A 33 14.39 2.32 16.40
CA LEU A 33 15.18 1.93 17.57
C LEU A 33 16.61 1.60 17.19
N ARG A 34 16.82 0.78 16.15
CA ARG A 34 18.16 0.43 15.63
C ARG A 34 18.95 1.67 15.24
N MET A 35 18.34 2.58 14.49
CA MET A 35 19.00 3.81 14.07
C MET A 35 19.34 4.72 15.27
N GLY A 36 18.41 4.84 16.23
CA GLY A 36 18.64 5.63 17.43
C GLY A 36 19.79 5.08 18.27
N HIS A 37 19.88 3.77 18.46
CA HIS A 37 21.00 3.13 19.15
C HIS A 37 22.31 3.27 18.37
N ALA A 38 22.29 3.17 17.04
CA ALA A 38 23.48 3.37 16.20
C ALA A 38 23.99 4.83 16.25
N PHE A 39 23.12 5.81 16.46
CA PHE A 39 23.48 7.19 16.74
C PHE A 39 24.04 7.40 18.16
N GLY A 40 23.97 6.39 19.03
CA GLY A 40 24.53 6.43 20.38
C GLY A 40 23.53 6.78 21.48
N PHE A 41 22.24 6.90 21.18
CA PHE A 41 21.21 7.12 22.20
C PHE A 41 20.94 5.82 22.96
N ARG A 42 20.95 5.88 24.30
CA ARG A 42 20.71 4.71 25.17
C ARG A 42 19.22 4.45 25.38
N GLU A 43 18.45 5.52 25.46
CA GLU A 43 17.00 5.48 25.67
C GLU A 43 16.33 6.05 24.43
N VAL A 44 15.80 5.16 23.59
CA VAL A 44 15.04 5.49 22.40
C VAL A 44 13.73 4.72 22.49
N GLU A 45 12.62 5.40 22.32
CA GLU A 45 11.31 4.81 22.24
C GLU A 45 10.63 5.23 20.94
N CYS A 46 9.95 4.28 20.32
CA CYS A 46 9.18 4.51 19.12
C CYS A 46 7.82 3.83 19.27
N PHE A 47 6.76 4.58 19.04
CA PHE A 47 5.41 4.06 18.96
C PHE A 47 4.83 4.42 17.60
N ALA A 48 4.54 3.40 16.80
CA ALA A 48 4.03 3.55 15.45
C ALA A 48 2.58 3.07 15.37
N VAL A 49 1.74 3.87 14.72
CA VAL A 49 0.37 3.50 14.34
C VAL A 49 0.14 3.86 12.89
N PRO A 50 -0.81 3.23 12.16
CA PRO A 50 -1.00 3.48 10.73
C PRO A 50 -1.22 4.94 10.33
N SER A 51 -1.55 5.82 11.28
CA SER A 51 -1.82 7.25 11.06
C SER A 51 -0.76 8.19 11.63
N GLY A 52 0.24 7.69 12.36
CA GLY A 52 1.24 8.53 13.01
C GLY A 52 2.41 7.77 13.61
N LEU A 53 3.48 8.49 13.83
CA LEU A 53 4.73 8.01 14.41
C LEU A 53 5.13 8.93 15.55
N PHE A 54 5.44 8.35 16.70
CA PHE A 54 5.93 9.02 17.90
C PHE A 54 7.33 8.50 18.15
N VAL A 55 8.30 9.39 18.22
CA VAL A 55 9.69 9.04 18.53
C VAL A 55 10.15 9.89 19.69
N SER A 56 10.77 9.25 20.67
CA SER A 56 11.35 9.88 21.84
C SER A 56 12.76 9.35 22.07
N TYR A 57 13.70 10.21 22.39
CA TYR A 57 15.03 9.79 22.85
C TYR A 57 15.59 10.77 23.87
N ARG A 58 16.48 10.24 24.74
CA ARG A 58 17.20 11.04 25.72
C ARG A 58 18.52 11.55 25.15
N LYS A 59 18.71 12.88 25.20
CA LYS A 59 19.93 13.55 24.80
C LYS A 59 21.06 13.38 25.81
N SER A 60 22.26 13.73 25.42
CA SER A 60 23.46 13.69 26.28
C SER A 60 23.40 14.62 27.50
N ASP A 61 22.61 15.69 27.41
CA ASP A 61 22.34 16.63 28.51
C ASP A 61 21.28 16.12 29.51
N GLY A 62 20.69 14.93 29.25
CA GLY A 62 19.64 14.33 30.06
C GLY A 62 18.22 14.76 29.68
N THR A 63 18.06 15.72 28.77
CA THR A 63 16.73 16.12 28.28
C THR A 63 16.13 15.08 27.36
N ILE A 64 14.80 14.94 27.40
CA ILE A 64 14.06 14.04 26.51
C ILE A 64 13.51 14.89 25.37
N GLU A 65 13.83 14.50 24.13
CA GLU A 65 13.21 15.06 22.95
C GLU A 65 12.18 14.08 22.42
N THR A 66 10.95 14.59 22.24
CA THR A 66 9.83 13.81 21.68
C THR A 66 9.23 14.59 20.52
N ALA A 67 8.99 13.91 19.41
CA ALA A 67 8.29 14.49 18.29
C ALA A 67 7.28 13.52 17.69
N VAL A 68 6.26 14.09 17.03
CA VAL A 68 5.16 13.36 16.41
C VAL A 68 5.12 13.67 14.93
N LYS A 69 4.99 12.62 14.10
CA LYS A 69 4.83 12.78 12.67
C LYS A 69 3.54 12.11 12.20
N ARG A 70 2.67 12.89 11.57
CA ARG A 70 1.45 12.38 10.95
C ARG A 70 1.75 11.66 9.64
N ILE A 71 1.19 10.46 9.47
CA ILE A 71 1.24 9.68 8.23
C ILE A 71 -0.07 9.91 7.48
N ARG A 72 0.01 10.48 6.28
CA ARG A 72 -1.17 10.82 5.47
C ARG A 72 -1.23 10.05 4.15
N ARG A 73 -0.07 9.76 3.56
CA ARG A 73 0.04 9.03 2.30
C ARG A 73 0.21 7.55 2.60
N LYS A 74 -0.41 6.72 1.78
CA LYS A 74 -0.23 5.26 1.83
C LYS A 74 -0.09 4.77 0.40
N GLY A 75 0.95 4.04 0.16
CA GLY A 75 1.25 3.36 -1.10
C GLY A 75 1.89 2.01 -0.82
N ILE A 76 2.33 1.34 -1.84
CA ILE A 76 3.09 0.09 -1.73
C ILE A 76 4.34 0.25 -2.59
N ASP A 77 5.51 0.41 -1.95
CA ASP A 77 6.82 0.36 -2.60
C ASP A 77 7.81 -0.37 -1.70
N LEU A 78 7.85 -1.68 -1.82
CA LEU A 78 8.71 -2.54 -1.00
C LEU A 78 10.19 -2.27 -1.24
N THR A 79 10.56 -1.72 -2.40
CA THR A 79 11.95 -1.35 -2.67
C THR A 79 12.41 -0.18 -1.80
N ARG A 80 11.55 0.80 -1.57
CA ARG A 80 11.87 1.90 -0.65
C ARG A 80 12.04 1.41 0.78
N ILE A 81 11.20 0.45 1.21
CA ILE A 81 11.34 -0.18 2.53
C ILE A 81 12.69 -0.89 2.65
N ASP A 82 13.09 -1.65 1.63
CA ASP A 82 14.37 -2.36 1.61
C ASP A 82 15.56 -1.40 1.66
N GLU A 83 15.51 -0.30 0.90
CA GLU A 83 16.55 0.74 0.92
C GLU A 83 16.66 1.42 2.29
N VAL A 84 15.55 1.75 2.95
CA VAL A 84 15.58 2.31 4.32
C VAL A 84 16.16 1.30 5.30
N ASN A 85 15.79 0.03 5.19
CA ASN A 85 16.35 -1.05 6.01
C ASN A 85 17.86 -1.23 5.76
N ALA A 86 18.30 -1.12 4.51
CA ALA A 86 19.74 -1.19 4.17
C ALA A 86 20.51 -0.03 4.81
N ILE A 87 19.99 1.21 4.75
CA ILE A 87 20.58 2.38 5.40
C ILE A 87 20.68 2.15 6.91
N SER A 88 19.62 1.65 7.56
CA SER A 88 19.61 1.42 9.00
C SER A 88 20.64 0.36 9.43
N ARG A 89 20.81 -0.71 8.63
CA ARG A 89 21.83 -1.75 8.89
C ARG A 89 23.25 -1.25 8.63
N HIS A 90 23.43 -0.44 7.59
CA HIS A 90 24.72 0.16 7.29
C HIS A 90 25.19 1.12 8.40
N LEU A 91 24.26 1.94 8.92
CA LEU A 91 24.51 2.82 10.06
C LEU A 91 24.95 2.05 11.33
N GLU A 92 24.41 0.84 11.53
CA GLU A 92 24.80 -0.03 12.66
C GLU A 92 26.21 -0.60 12.50
N GLN A 93 26.65 -0.87 11.27
CA GLN A 93 27.96 -1.44 10.95
C GLN A 93 29.06 -0.38 10.87
N GLU A 94 28.74 0.75 10.29
CA GLU A 94 29.66 1.87 10.07
C GLU A 94 29.10 3.16 10.68
N LYS A 95 29.97 3.90 11.39
CA LYS A 95 29.56 5.19 11.97
C LYS A 95 29.34 6.21 10.87
N MET A 96 28.09 6.47 10.56
CA MET A 96 27.68 7.52 9.64
C MET A 96 27.27 8.78 10.42
N SER A 97 27.51 9.93 9.83
CA SER A 97 26.99 11.18 10.40
C SER A 97 25.48 11.29 10.19
N CYS A 98 24.82 12.04 11.08
CA CYS A 98 23.39 12.33 10.96
C CYS A 98 23.02 12.91 9.57
N GLN A 99 23.86 13.81 9.04
CA GLN A 99 23.63 14.45 7.75
C GLN A 99 23.77 13.48 6.57
N GLU A 100 24.69 12.52 6.62
CA GLU A 100 24.83 11.47 5.61
C GLU A 100 23.60 10.58 5.57
N VAL A 101 23.16 10.08 6.74
CA VAL A 101 21.95 9.28 6.83
C VAL A 101 20.74 10.04 6.32
N LEU A 102 20.56 11.30 6.72
CA LEU A 102 19.48 12.15 6.26
C LEU A 102 19.52 12.35 4.74
N SER A 103 20.71 12.57 4.17
CA SER A 103 20.87 12.74 2.72
C SER A 103 20.50 11.49 1.94
N GLN A 104 20.88 10.30 2.43
CA GLN A 104 20.50 9.01 1.83
C GLN A 104 19.00 8.76 1.91
N LEU A 105 18.37 9.00 3.07
CA LEU A 105 16.92 8.86 3.21
C LEU A 105 16.15 9.85 2.31
N LYS A 106 16.63 11.10 2.18
CA LYS A 106 16.06 12.07 1.24
C LYS A 106 16.23 11.64 -0.23
N ALA A 107 17.30 10.93 -0.56
CA ALA A 107 17.48 10.37 -1.90
C ALA A 107 16.46 9.26 -2.16
N VAL A 108 16.20 8.37 -1.19
CA VAL A 108 15.14 7.36 -1.26
C VAL A 108 13.76 8.01 -1.43
N GLU A 109 13.47 9.07 -0.65
CA GLU A 109 12.19 9.80 -0.73
C GLU A 109 11.95 10.42 -2.11
N ARG A 110 12.98 11.05 -2.69
CA ARG A 110 12.90 11.76 -3.97
C ARG A 110 12.95 10.86 -5.20
N ARG A 111 13.30 9.59 -5.01
CA ARG A 111 13.42 8.67 -6.14
C ARG A 111 12.07 8.51 -6.83
N PRO A 112 12.01 8.68 -8.16
CA PRO A 112 10.79 8.40 -8.93
C PRO A 112 10.45 6.90 -8.86
N SER A 113 9.18 6.56 -9.06
CA SER A 113 8.78 5.16 -9.22
C SER A 113 9.62 4.49 -10.31
N ARG A 114 10.03 3.24 -10.07
CA ARG A 114 10.81 2.45 -11.05
C ARG A 114 10.01 2.13 -12.31
N LEU A 115 8.70 2.02 -12.16
CA LEU A 115 7.80 1.69 -13.26
C LEU A 115 7.12 2.96 -13.78
N SER A 116 7.10 3.10 -15.10
CA SER A 116 6.28 4.10 -15.75
C SER A 116 4.78 3.77 -15.56
N PRO A 117 3.87 4.74 -15.65
CA PRO A 117 2.43 4.47 -15.56
C PRO A 117 1.94 3.41 -16.54
N LEU A 118 2.51 3.36 -17.74
CA LEU A 118 2.18 2.34 -18.74
C LEU A 118 2.64 0.94 -18.33
N GLN A 119 3.83 0.83 -17.73
CA GLN A 119 4.33 -0.43 -17.20
C GLN A 119 3.51 -0.92 -16.01
N MET A 120 3.06 -0.01 -15.13
CA MET A 120 2.16 -0.34 -14.02
C MET A 120 0.82 -0.86 -14.55
N ALA A 121 0.23 -0.17 -15.51
CA ALA A 121 -1.03 -0.61 -16.12
C ALA A 121 -0.87 -1.96 -16.84
N GLY A 122 0.22 -2.19 -17.54
CA GLY A 122 0.52 -3.48 -18.16
C GLY A 122 0.70 -4.61 -17.15
N ALA A 123 1.40 -4.36 -16.04
CA ALA A 123 1.58 -5.34 -14.96
C ALA A 123 0.26 -5.68 -14.25
N ALA A 124 -0.57 -4.68 -13.96
CA ALA A 124 -1.92 -4.88 -13.40
C ALA A 124 -2.79 -5.71 -14.35
N ALA A 125 -2.79 -5.38 -15.65
CA ALA A 125 -3.53 -6.12 -16.67
C ALA A 125 -3.07 -7.58 -16.79
N MET A 126 -1.76 -7.84 -16.73
CA MET A 126 -1.23 -9.20 -16.73
C MET A 126 -1.61 -9.96 -15.46
N SER A 127 -1.61 -9.28 -14.31
CA SER A 127 -2.05 -9.87 -13.04
C SER A 127 -3.52 -10.30 -13.10
N THR A 128 -4.42 -9.42 -13.56
CA THR A 128 -5.85 -9.75 -13.70
C THR A 128 -6.07 -10.93 -14.65
N ALA A 129 -5.38 -10.94 -15.79
CA ALA A 129 -5.44 -12.04 -16.76
C ALA A 129 -4.95 -13.37 -16.17
N GLY A 130 -3.83 -13.33 -15.44
CA GLY A 130 -3.29 -14.52 -14.77
C GLY A 130 -4.24 -15.10 -13.73
N TRP A 131 -4.85 -14.25 -12.91
CA TRP A 131 -5.86 -14.69 -11.94
C TRP A 131 -7.10 -15.26 -12.60
N ALA A 132 -7.59 -14.66 -13.70
CA ALA A 132 -8.74 -15.21 -14.44
C ALA A 132 -8.46 -16.63 -14.92
N LEU A 133 -7.26 -16.91 -15.42
CA LEU A 133 -6.86 -18.28 -15.80
C LEU A 133 -6.79 -19.22 -14.58
N MET A 134 -6.26 -18.76 -13.47
CA MET A 134 -6.18 -19.56 -12.23
C MET A 134 -7.57 -19.93 -11.69
N PHE A 135 -8.57 -19.11 -11.93
CA PHE A 135 -9.98 -19.40 -11.60
C PHE A 135 -10.72 -20.23 -12.67
N GLY A 136 -10.00 -20.79 -13.63
CA GLY A 136 -10.57 -21.68 -14.64
C GLY A 136 -11.13 -20.98 -15.86
N GLY A 137 -10.74 -19.73 -16.10
CA GLY A 137 -11.11 -18.98 -17.30
C GLY A 137 -10.45 -19.53 -18.58
N SER A 138 -11.09 -19.28 -19.71
CA SER A 138 -10.64 -19.62 -21.05
C SER A 138 -9.67 -18.56 -21.62
N ALA A 139 -9.20 -18.76 -22.84
CA ALA A 139 -8.42 -17.75 -23.57
C ALA A 139 -9.18 -16.42 -23.79
N TRP A 140 -10.52 -16.49 -23.95
CA TRP A 140 -11.36 -15.30 -24.06
C TRP A 140 -11.43 -14.53 -22.73
N ASP A 141 -11.47 -15.26 -21.61
CA ASP A 141 -11.46 -14.68 -20.26
C ASP A 141 -10.11 -13.98 -19.98
N LEU A 142 -9.00 -14.58 -20.43
CA LEU A 142 -7.67 -13.97 -20.31
C LEU A 142 -7.63 -12.62 -21.01
N VAL A 143 -8.06 -12.56 -22.27
CA VAL A 143 -8.04 -11.31 -23.05
C VAL A 143 -8.96 -10.26 -22.42
N THR A 144 -10.17 -10.68 -22.02
CA THR A 144 -11.15 -9.78 -21.39
C THR A 144 -10.63 -9.25 -20.05
N ALA A 145 -10.11 -10.13 -19.19
CA ALA A 145 -9.55 -9.74 -17.90
C ALA A 145 -8.35 -8.79 -18.07
N PHE A 146 -7.49 -9.04 -19.05
CA PHE A 146 -6.39 -8.14 -19.39
C PHE A 146 -6.88 -6.73 -19.72
N LEU A 147 -7.86 -6.61 -20.60
CA LEU A 147 -8.43 -5.31 -20.99
C LEU A 147 -9.15 -4.61 -19.83
N VAL A 148 -9.88 -5.37 -19.02
CA VAL A 148 -10.56 -4.87 -17.82
C VAL A 148 -9.52 -4.36 -16.80
N GLY A 149 -8.48 -5.12 -16.52
CA GLY A 149 -7.40 -4.72 -15.63
C GLY A 149 -6.67 -3.47 -16.10
N LEU A 150 -6.40 -3.37 -17.41
CA LEU A 150 -5.79 -2.19 -18.01
C LEU A 150 -6.68 -0.94 -17.81
N LEU A 151 -7.98 -1.09 -18.03
CA LEU A 151 -8.94 0.01 -17.88
C LEU A 151 -9.09 0.47 -16.43
N ILE A 152 -9.17 -0.47 -15.49
CA ILE A 152 -9.26 -0.18 -14.06
C ILE A 152 -8.02 0.58 -13.59
N GLU A 153 -6.83 0.11 -13.96
CA GLU A 153 -5.58 0.78 -13.57
C GLU A 153 -5.49 2.19 -14.17
N TRP A 154 -5.86 2.34 -15.43
CA TRP A 154 -5.89 3.64 -16.07
C TRP A 154 -6.88 4.62 -15.43
N MET A 155 -8.05 4.13 -15.05
CA MET A 155 -9.02 4.90 -14.28
C MET A 155 -8.43 5.30 -12.91
N THR A 156 -7.76 4.38 -12.21
CA THR A 156 -7.13 4.66 -10.90
C THR A 156 -6.05 5.73 -11.04
N LEU A 157 -5.17 5.65 -12.05
CA LEU A 157 -4.16 6.67 -12.33
C LEU A 157 -4.78 8.04 -12.65
N LEU A 158 -5.89 8.08 -13.37
CA LEU A 158 -6.64 9.31 -13.64
C LEU A 158 -7.23 9.89 -12.36
N MET A 159 -7.84 9.07 -11.52
CA MET A 159 -8.43 9.50 -10.24
C MET A 159 -7.36 10.05 -9.28
N ASP A 160 -6.19 9.41 -9.23
CA ASP A 160 -5.04 9.89 -8.46
C ASP A 160 -4.57 11.27 -8.93
N LYS A 161 -4.52 11.50 -10.24
CA LYS A 161 -4.17 12.80 -10.83
C LYS A 161 -5.15 13.92 -10.41
N PHE A 162 -6.43 13.58 -10.25
CA PHE A 162 -7.46 14.52 -9.77
C PHE A 162 -7.59 14.56 -8.25
N HIS A 163 -6.67 13.93 -7.51
CA HIS A 163 -6.67 13.85 -6.04
C HIS A 163 -8.00 13.31 -5.46
N MET A 164 -8.67 12.42 -6.19
CA MET A 164 -9.89 11.80 -5.70
C MET A 164 -9.58 10.83 -4.55
N GLN A 165 -10.57 10.67 -3.67
CA GLN A 165 -10.41 9.76 -2.55
C GLN A 165 -10.28 8.30 -3.03
N THR A 166 -9.33 7.56 -2.47
CA THR A 166 -9.07 6.14 -2.78
C THR A 166 -10.34 5.28 -2.67
N LEU A 167 -11.24 5.61 -1.74
CA LEU A 167 -12.52 4.89 -1.57
C LEU A 167 -13.41 4.95 -2.80
N VAL A 168 -13.44 6.10 -3.51
CA VAL A 168 -14.21 6.27 -4.75
C VAL A 168 -13.59 5.43 -5.87
N ALA A 169 -12.26 5.45 -5.97
CA ALA A 169 -11.55 4.63 -6.96
C ALA A 169 -11.79 3.13 -6.73
N THR A 170 -11.81 2.68 -5.48
CA THR A 170 -12.10 1.30 -5.10
C THR A 170 -13.53 0.88 -5.51
N LEU A 171 -14.52 1.72 -5.21
CA LEU A 171 -15.92 1.48 -5.59
C LEU A 171 -16.07 1.40 -7.12
N ALA A 172 -15.51 2.36 -7.84
CA ALA A 172 -15.55 2.41 -9.31
C ALA A 172 -14.81 1.23 -9.95
N GLY A 173 -13.67 0.83 -9.38
CA GLY A 173 -12.93 -0.36 -9.82
C GLY A 173 -13.74 -1.65 -9.65
N GLY A 174 -14.39 -1.84 -8.48
CA GLY A 174 -15.31 -2.95 -8.26
C GLY A 174 -16.47 -2.97 -9.25
N PHE A 175 -17.05 -1.79 -9.53
CA PHE A 175 -18.11 -1.65 -10.54
C PHE A 175 -17.63 -2.12 -11.93
N LEU A 176 -16.49 -1.62 -12.40
CA LEU A 176 -15.93 -1.99 -13.71
C LEU A 176 -15.56 -3.48 -13.78
N ALA A 177 -14.98 -4.00 -12.70
CA ALA A 177 -14.55 -5.40 -12.60
C ALA A 177 -15.70 -6.39 -12.77
N ALA A 178 -16.93 -6.02 -12.39
CA ALA A 178 -18.11 -6.86 -12.59
C ALA A 178 -18.88 -6.48 -13.87
N PHE A 179 -19.12 -5.20 -14.11
CA PHE A 179 -19.92 -4.72 -15.24
C PHE A 179 -19.33 -5.12 -16.60
N LEU A 180 -18.02 -4.90 -16.80
CA LEU A 180 -17.42 -5.12 -18.12
C LEU A 180 -17.39 -6.59 -18.55
N PRO A 181 -16.94 -7.56 -17.72
CA PRO A 181 -16.97 -8.96 -18.11
C PRO A 181 -18.39 -9.47 -18.40
N MET A 182 -19.36 -9.06 -17.58
CA MET A 182 -20.75 -9.43 -17.80
C MET A 182 -21.31 -8.84 -19.10
N ALA A 183 -20.99 -7.58 -19.41
CA ALA A 183 -21.40 -6.93 -20.66
C ALA A 183 -20.78 -7.62 -21.89
N VAL A 184 -19.50 -7.95 -21.82
CA VAL A 184 -18.81 -8.70 -22.91
C VAL A 184 -19.42 -10.09 -23.07
N ASN A 185 -19.66 -10.81 -21.96
CA ASN A 185 -20.27 -12.13 -22.05
C ASN A 185 -21.67 -12.11 -22.65
N ARG A 186 -22.44 -11.06 -22.37
CA ARG A 186 -23.80 -10.92 -22.98
C ARG A 186 -23.72 -10.73 -24.50
N LEU A 187 -22.65 -10.16 -25.02
CA LEU A 187 -22.46 -9.96 -26.45
C LEU A 187 -21.88 -11.20 -27.14
N THR A 188 -21.02 -11.94 -26.45
CA THR A 188 -20.21 -13.01 -27.03
C THR A 188 -20.65 -14.41 -26.63
N GLY A 189 -21.20 -14.57 -25.42
CA GLY A 189 -21.51 -15.87 -24.80
C GLY A 189 -20.28 -16.75 -24.52
N ALA A 190 -19.07 -16.20 -24.58
CA ALA A 190 -17.83 -16.95 -24.62
C ALA A 190 -17.03 -16.96 -23.31
N LEU A 191 -17.51 -16.24 -22.27
CA LEU A 191 -16.77 -16.07 -21.02
C LEU A 191 -17.28 -16.96 -19.89
N VAL A 192 -16.35 -17.40 -19.06
CA VAL A 192 -16.60 -17.87 -17.70
C VAL A 192 -16.62 -16.63 -16.80
N VAL A 193 -17.81 -16.00 -16.67
CA VAL A 193 -17.97 -14.67 -16.05
C VAL A 193 -17.37 -14.62 -14.65
N GLU A 194 -17.61 -15.67 -13.84
CA GLU A 194 -17.11 -15.77 -12.48
C GLU A 194 -15.58 -15.71 -12.43
N ALA A 195 -14.90 -16.40 -13.34
CA ALA A 195 -13.44 -16.41 -13.43
C ALA A 195 -12.89 -15.04 -13.83
N THR A 196 -13.52 -14.39 -14.81
CA THR A 196 -13.08 -13.06 -15.27
C THR A 196 -13.31 -11.99 -14.21
N VAL A 197 -14.48 -12.00 -13.55
CA VAL A 197 -14.80 -11.04 -12.46
C VAL A 197 -13.88 -11.25 -11.27
N ALA A 198 -13.68 -12.49 -10.83
CA ALA A 198 -12.78 -12.81 -9.74
C ALA A 198 -11.34 -12.39 -10.07
N GLY A 199 -10.87 -12.68 -11.29
CA GLY A 199 -9.55 -12.26 -11.76
C GLY A 199 -9.36 -10.74 -11.76
N ALA A 200 -10.38 -9.98 -12.18
CA ALA A 200 -10.36 -8.52 -12.20
C ALA A 200 -10.35 -7.90 -10.79
N LEU A 201 -11.02 -8.53 -9.82
CA LEU A 201 -11.09 -8.06 -8.43
C LEU A 201 -9.84 -8.39 -7.63
N MET A 202 -9.12 -9.49 -7.94
CA MET A 202 -8.01 -10.01 -7.14
C MET A 202 -6.90 -8.99 -6.85
N PRO A 203 -6.36 -8.24 -7.83
CA PRO A 203 -5.32 -7.26 -7.57
C PRO A 203 -5.77 -6.08 -6.70
N MET A 204 -7.09 -5.84 -6.59
CA MET A 204 -7.67 -4.76 -5.80
C MET A 204 -7.95 -5.16 -4.35
N LEU A 205 -7.89 -6.45 -4.02
CA LEU A 205 -8.09 -6.92 -2.66
C LEU A 205 -6.96 -6.41 -1.74
N PRO A 206 -7.28 -5.99 -0.51
CA PRO A 206 -6.33 -5.39 0.41
C PRO A 206 -5.46 -6.45 1.13
N GLY A 207 -4.79 -7.34 0.37
CA GLY A 207 -4.07 -8.49 0.90
C GLY A 207 -2.94 -8.10 1.85
N LEU A 208 -2.10 -7.13 1.46
CA LEU A 208 -1.00 -6.65 2.29
C LEU A 208 -1.51 -6.01 3.60
N ALA A 209 -2.56 -5.21 3.52
CA ALA A 209 -3.15 -4.58 4.71
C ALA A 209 -3.75 -5.63 5.67
N MET A 210 -4.35 -6.71 5.14
CA MET A 210 -4.84 -7.83 5.94
C MET A 210 -3.69 -8.59 6.60
N THR A 211 -2.62 -8.87 5.87
CA THR A 211 -1.45 -9.57 6.41
C THR A 211 -0.80 -8.73 7.52
N ASN A 212 -0.59 -7.44 7.29
CA ASN A 212 -0.03 -6.54 8.30
C ASN A 212 -0.93 -6.47 9.53
N ALA A 213 -2.26 -6.42 9.37
CA ALA A 213 -3.20 -6.42 10.49
C ALA A 213 -3.07 -7.66 11.38
N VAL A 214 -2.93 -8.83 10.76
CA VAL A 214 -2.71 -10.10 11.49
C VAL A 214 -1.35 -10.08 12.20
N GLN A 215 -0.29 -9.66 11.52
CA GLN A 215 1.06 -9.62 12.09
C GLN A 215 1.15 -8.64 13.27
N ASP A 216 0.63 -7.41 13.13
CA ASP A 216 0.61 -6.42 14.20
C ASP A 216 -0.16 -6.94 15.43
N THR A 217 -1.33 -7.57 15.20
CA THR A 217 -2.13 -8.18 16.27
C THR A 217 -1.37 -9.33 16.97
N MET A 218 -0.72 -10.22 16.23
CA MET A 218 0.06 -11.33 16.78
C MET A 218 1.27 -10.87 17.60
N ARG A 219 1.82 -9.70 17.29
CA ARG A 219 2.93 -9.09 18.01
C ARG A 219 2.48 -8.26 19.22
N GLY A 220 1.16 -8.16 19.45
CA GLY A 220 0.57 -7.45 20.58
C GLY A 220 0.23 -5.99 20.28
N ASP A 221 0.49 -5.49 19.07
CA ASP A 221 0.10 -4.14 18.66
C ASP A 221 -1.36 -4.12 18.17
N MET A 222 -2.28 -4.25 19.14
CA MET A 222 -3.72 -4.33 18.89
C MET A 222 -4.27 -3.07 18.19
N VAL A 223 -3.74 -1.89 18.52
CA VAL A 223 -4.23 -0.62 17.95
C VAL A 223 -3.95 -0.58 16.44
N SER A 224 -2.74 -0.90 16.04
CA SER A 224 -2.34 -0.96 14.63
C SER A 224 -3.04 -2.09 13.89
N GLY A 225 -3.11 -3.28 14.51
CA GLY A 225 -3.78 -4.43 13.94
C GLY A 225 -5.26 -4.16 13.65
N ILE A 226 -6.01 -3.65 14.63
CA ILE A 226 -7.44 -3.31 14.45
C ILE A 226 -7.61 -2.19 13.41
N SER A 227 -6.79 -1.13 13.45
CA SER A 227 -6.87 -0.04 12.48
C SER A 227 -6.66 -0.53 11.04
N SER A 228 -5.66 -1.39 10.83
CA SER A 228 -5.36 -1.99 9.53
C SER A 228 -6.45 -2.96 9.07
N ALA A 229 -6.99 -3.78 9.98
CA ALA A 229 -8.09 -4.70 9.70
C ALA A 229 -9.37 -3.95 9.28
N VAL A 230 -9.75 -2.90 10.00
CA VAL A 230 -10.92 -2.06 9.65
C VAL A 230 -10.74 -1.39 8.28
N SER A 231 -9.54 -0.88 7.99
CA SER A 231 -9.24 -0.29 6.67
C SER A 231 -9.35 -1.33 5.54
N ALA A 232 -8.82 -2.53 5.75
CA ALA A 232 -8.92 -3.62 4.78
C ALA A 232 -10.37 -4.07 4.59
N ALA A 233 -11.14 -4.24 5.68
CA ALA A 233 -12.55 -4.61 5.61
C ALA A 233 -13.37 -3.55 4.84
N MET A 234 -13.13 -2.26 5.07
CA MET A 234 -13.80 -1.18 4.34
C MET A 234 -13.51 -1.26 2.84
N THR A 235 -12.25 -1.51 2.46
CA THR A 235 -11.86 -1.70 1.05
C THR A 235 -12.60 -2.88 0.42
N ALA A 236 -12.66 -4.02 1.11
CA ALA A 236 -13.36 -5.21 0.63
C ALA A 236 -14.88 -4.98 0.47
N VAL A 237 -15.50 -4.28 1.42
CA VAL A 237 -16.93 -3.91 1.35
C VAL A 237 -17.19 -2.99 0.16
N LEU A 238 -16.34 -1.97 -0.07
CA LEU A 238 -16.51 -1.06 -1.21
C LEU A 238 -16.33 -1.76 -2.55
N LEU A 239 -15.38 -2.70 -2.65
CA LEU A 239 -15.24 -3.53 -3.85
C LEU A 239 -16.50 -4.37 -4.10
N ALA A 240 -17.03 -5.01 -3.06
CA ALA A 240 -18.25 -5.82 -3.17
C ALA A 240 -19.47 -4.97 -3.55
N VAL A 241 -19.66 -3.81 -2.93
CA VAL A 241 -20.74 -2.87 -3.28
C VAL A 241 -20.60 -2.38 -4.71
N GLY A 242 -19.38 -2.03 -5.14
CA GLY A 242 -19.09 -1.66 -6.53
C GLY A 242 -19.46 -2.77 -7.51
N ALA A 243 -19.02 -4.00 -7.23
CA ALA A 243 -19.33 -5.17 -8.08
C ALA A 243 -20.85 -5.45 -8.15
N LEU A 244 -21.55 -5.40 -7.01
CA LEU A 244 -23.00 -5.54 -6.97
C LEU A 244 -23.72 -4.43 -7.75
N ALA A 245 -23.25 -3.19 -7.64
CA ALA A 245 -23.78 -2.08 -8.41
C ALA A 245 -23.55 -2.27 -9.92
N GLY A 246 -22.38 -2.77 -10.33
CA GLY A 246 -22.07 -3.08 -11.73
C GLY A 246 -22.98 -4.17 -12.30
N THR A 247 -23.19 -5.24 -11.54
CA THR A 247 -24.13 -6.33 -11.94
C THR A 247 -25.57 -5.83 -12.02
N ALA A 248 -26.03 -5.07 -11.02
CA ALA A 248 -27.39 -4.52 -10.97
C ALA A 248 -27.63 -3.54 -12.13
N PHE A 249 -26.65 -2.68 -12.41
CA PHE A 249 -26.74 -1.71 -13.50
C PHE A 249 -26.89 -2.39 -14.87
N LEU A 250 -26.13 -3.47 -15.11
CA LEU A 250 -26.27 -4.23 -16.37
C LEU A 250 -27.68 -4.87 -16.49
N ARG A 251 -28.18 -5.44 -15.39
CA ARG A 251 -29.54 -6.02 -15.38
C ARG A 251 -30.60 -4.97 -15.69
N LEU A 252 -30.52 -3.78 -15.17
CA LEU A 252 -31.44 -2.68 -15.47
C LEU A 252 -31.36 -2.25 -16.95
N LEU A 253 -30.18 -2.16 -17.53
CA LEU A 253 -30.00 -1.82 -18.94
C LEU A 253 -30.59 -2.88 -19.89
N THR A 254 -30.65 -4.14 -19.45
CA THR A 254 -31.03 -5.26 -20.27
C THR A 254 -32.49 -5.77 -20.00
N GLY A 255 -33.26 -5.00 -19.23
CA GLY A 255 -34.65 -5.32 -18.94
C GLY A 255 -34.85 -6.54 -18.03
N GLY A 256 -33.88 -6.89 -17.18
CA GLY A 256 -34.05 -7.97 -16.20
C GLY A 256 -33.97 -9.40 -16.74
N ALA A 257 -33.68 -9.59 -18.01
CA ALA A 257 -33.42 -10.92 -18.57
C ALA A 257 -32.01 -11.37 -18.14
N ALA A 258 -31.95 -12.19 -17.11
CA ALA A 258 -30.77 -12.91 -16.65
C ALA A 258 -30.71 -14.27 -17.32
#